data_cfae11739e7ae404073af5b40af49177
#
_entry.id   cfae11739e7ae404073af5b40af49177
#
_cell.length_a   1.000
_cell.length_b   1.000
_cell.length_c   1.000
_cell.angle_alpha   90.00
_cell.angle_beta   90.00
_cell.angle_gamma   90.00
#
_symmetry.space_group_name_H-M   'P 1'
#
loop_
_entity.id
_entity.type
_entity.pdbx_description
1 polymer ?
#
loop_
_entity_poly.entity_id
_entity_poly.type
_entity_poly.pdbx_seq_one_letter_code
_entity_poly.pdbx_strand_id
1 'polypeptide(L)'
;MYLIVTKTFPPEVGGMQNLMWGLANELSKHHMIKVFADFYENHNFFDEEVSFSIERVGGIKLLRKFRKAQLINEFIRENKVHGIIADHWKSLEHLKTNKKKICLIHGKEINHEKGTSLNKRVLQVLNNIETIVANSEYTKNLAISLGVKQNKIIVINPGVDPVEELDKKTLDKVENLLKHKSPRLITVSRFDKRKNHEKVIMALRNLKQIYPSII
;
A
#
# COMPACT_ATOMS: atom_id res chain seq x y z
N MET A 1 -19.10 11.18 -3.93
CA MET A 1 -18.03 10.35 -4.53
C MET A 1 -16.72 10.60 -3.79
N TYR A 2 -15.91 9.57 -3.58
CA TYR A 2 -14.52 9.71 -3.12
C TYR A 2 -13.55 9.30 -4.21
N LEU A 3 -12.37 9.95 -4.25
CA LEU A 3 -11.31 9.59 -5.16
C LEU A 3 -10.21 8.83 -4.42
N ILE A 4 -9.72 7.76 -5.02
CA ILE A 4 -8.52 7.05 -4.60
C ILE A 4 -7.43 7.35 -5.61
N VAL A 5 -6.32 7.93 -5.15
CA VAL A 5 -5.21 8.32 -6.02
C VAL A 5 -3.98 7.52 -5.63
N THR A 6 -3.59 6.62 -6.49
CA THR A 6 -2.47 5.71 -6.25
C THR A 6 -1.48 5.70 -7.42
N LYS A 7 -0.28 5.25 -7.14
CA LYS A 7 0.70 4.97 -8.18
C LYS A 7 0.51 3.56 -8.74
N THR A 8 0.31 2.60 -7.86
CA THR A 8 0.26 1.18 -8.20
C THR A 8 -1.06 0.58 -7.74
N PHE A 9 -1.70 -0.20 -8.63
CA PHE A 9 -3.00 -0.83 -8.39
C PHE A 9 -3.06 -2.19 -9.10
N PRO A 10 -3.85 -3.16 -8.65
CA PRO A 10 -3.98 -4.42 -9.38
C PRO A 10 -4.33 -4.20 -10.86
N PRO A 11 -3.95 -5.13 -11.74
CA PRO A 11 -3.41 -6.48 -11.49
C PRO A 11 -1.92 -6.54 -11.12
N GLU A 12 -1.23 -5.40 -10.97
CA GLU A 12 0.14 -5.39 -10.43
C GLU A 12 0.14 -6.00 -9.02
N VAL A 13 0.99 -7.01 -8.78
CA VAL A 13 1.01 -7.76 -7.52
C VAL A 13 1.91 -7.08 -6.48
N GLY A 14 1.37 -6.84 -5.30
CA GLY A 14 2.14 -6.30 -4.16
C GLY A 14 1.25 -5.87 -3.00
N GLY A 15 1.83 -5.75 -1.81
CA GLY A 15 1.08 -5.41 -0.59
C GLY A 15 0.39 -4.04 -0.64
N MET A 16 0.98 -3.06 -1.34
CA MET A 16 0.36 -1.75 -1.50
C MET A 16 -0.83 -1.79 -2.46
N GLN A 17 -0.69 -2.54 -3.56
CA GLN A 17 -1.73 -2.75 -4.54
C GLN A 17 -2.95 -3.42 -3.89
N ASN A 18 -2.72 -4.49 -3.13
CA ASN A 18 -3.78 -5.21 -2.41
C ASN A 18 -4.44 -4.32 -1.36
N LEU A 19 -3.65 -3.54 -0.60
CA LEU A 19 -4.20 -2.60 0.38
C LEU A 19 -5.12 -1.56 -0.27
N MET A 20 -4.68 -0.95 -1.37
CA MET A 20 -5.45 0.08 -2.05
C MET A 20 -6.69 -0.49 -2.75
N TRP A 21 -6.58 -1.71 -3.28
CA TRP A 21 -7.73 -2.44 -3.82
C TRP A 21 -8.74 -2.80 -2.74
N GLY A 22 -8.30 -3.40 -1.64
CA GLY A 22 -9.17 -3.74 -0.52
C GLY A 22 -9.90 -2.51 0.03
N LEU A 23 -9.19 -1.38 0.17
CA LEU A 23 -9.79 -0.11 0.58
C LEU A 23 -10.83 0.39 -0.43
N ALA A 24 -10.52 0.33 -1.73
CA ALA A 24 -11.44 0.75 -2.79
C ALA A 24 -12.69 -0.14 -2.81
N ASN A 25 -12.49 -1.45 -2.71
CA ASN A 25 -13.56 -2.44 -2.70
C ASN A 25 -14.49 -2.27 -1.51
N GLU A 26 -13.94 -2.12 -0.29
CA GLU A 26 -14.78 -1.89 0.89
C GLU A 26 -15.53 -0.55 0.84
N LEU A 27 -14.88 0.51 0.44
CA LEU A 27 -15.53 1.83 0.31
C LEU A 27 -16.60 1.84 -0.78
N SER A 28 -16.43 1.08 -1.86
CA SER A 28 -17.39 1.02 -2.96
C SER A 28 -18.75 0.43 -2.57
N LYS A 29 -18.81 -0.37 -1.50
CA LYS A 29 -20.05 -0.93 -0.94
C LYS A 29 -21.00 0.15 -0.39
N HIS A 30 -20.45 1.31 -0.01
CA HIS A 30 -21.21 2.38 0.66
C HIS A 30 -21.12 3.72 -0.08
N HIS A 31 -20.16 3.90 -0.97
CA HIS A 31 -19.89 5.16 -1.62
C HIS A 31 -19.49 4.98 -3.08
N MET A 32 -19.83 5.96 -3.89
CA MET A 32 -19.26 6.03 -5.25
C MET A 32 -17.78 6.31 -5.16
N ILE A 33 -16.97 5.45 -5.78
CA ILE A 33 -15.51 5.52 -5.81
C ILE A 33 -15.03 5.68 -7.26
N LYS A 34 -14.02 6.51 -7.45
CA LYS A 34 -13.20 6.53 -8.67
C LYS A 34 -11.73 6.41 -8.29
N VAL A 35 -11.03 5.48 -8.93
CA VAL A 35 -9.59 5.26 -8.72
C VAL A 35 -8.81 5.91 -9.87
N PHE A 36 -7.76 6.67 -9.55
CA PHE A 36 -6.76 7.13 -10.50
C PHE A 36 -5.45 6.42 -10.22
N ALA A 37 -5.02 5.54 -11.12
CA ALA A 37 -3.80 4.75 -11.00
C ALA A 37 -2.86 4.98 -12.19
N ASP A 38 -1.59 4.63 -12.05
CA ASP A 38 -0.70 4.58 -13.20
C ASP A 38 -1.08 3.41 -14.10
N PHE A 39 -0.83 3.57 -15.41
CA PHE A 39 -1.05 2.51 -16.39
C PHE A 39 -0.19 1.28 -16.05
N TYR A 40 -0.80 0.12 -16.17
CA TYR A 40 -0.18 -1.19 -16.05
C TYR A 40 -0.66 -2.08 -17.20
N GLU A 41 0.22 -2.87 -17.78
CA GLU A 41 -0.14 -3.79 -18.86
C GLU A 41 -1.18 -4.82 -18.38
N ASN A 42 -2.03 -5.26 -19.31
CA ASN A 42 -3.10 -6.26 -19.05
C ASN A 42 -4.09 -5.87 -17.96
N HIS A 43 -4.30 -4.57 -17.71
CA HIS A 43 -5.21 -4.09 -16.67
C HIS A 43 -6.71 -4.25 -17.03
N ASN A 44 -7.06 -4.35 -18.31
CA ASN A 44 -8.45 -4.30 -18.78
C ASN A 44 -9.34 -5.35 -18.12
N PHE A 45 -8.87 -6.59 -18.05
CA PHE A 45 -9.60 -7.69 -17.42
C PHE A 45 -9.97 -7.38 -15.98
N PHE A 46 -9.01 -6.90 -15.21
CA PHE A 46 -9.23 -6.53 -13.82
C PHE A 46 -10.18 -5.32 -13.69
N ASP A 47 -9.99 -4.32 -14.54
CA ASP A 47 -10.77 -3.07 -14.49
C ASP A 47 -12.24 -3.29 -14.86
N GLU A 48 -12.56 -4.32 -15.64
CA GLU A 48 -13.92 -4.73 -16.00
C GLU A 48 -14.65 -5.51 -14.89
N GLU A 49 -13.91 -6.20 -14.01
CA GLU A 49 -14.48 -7.04 -12.95
C GLU A 49 -14.86 -6.25 -11.68
N VAL A 50 -14.32 -5.04 -11.49
CA VAL A 50 -14.56 -4.27 -10.27
C VAL A 50 -15.82 -3.41 -10.36
N SER A 51 -16.44 -3.15 -9.22
CA SER A 51 -17.71 -2.38 -9.12
C SER A 51 -17.53 -0.86 -9.16
N PHE A 52 -16.31 -0.36 -9.33
CA PHE A 52 -15.98 1.07 -9.34
C PHE A 52 -15.15 1.46 -10.55
N SER A 53 -15.19 2.74 -10.91
CA SER A 53 -14.45 3.24 -12.07
C SER A 53 -12.95 3.38 -11.78
N ILE A 54 -12.11 2.89 -12.70
CA ILE A 54 -10.67 3.06 -12.67
C ILE A 54 -10.21 3.87 -13.88
N GLU A 55 -9.39 4.88 -13.65
CA GLU A 55 -8.71 5.64 -14.70
C GLU A 55 -7.21 5.39 -14.65
N ARG A 56 -6.69 4.75 -15.71
CA ARG A 56 -5.27 4.42 -15.85
C ARG A 56 -4.53 5.50 -16.62
N VAL A 57 -3.56 6.12 -15.97
CA VAL A 57 -2.79 7.22 -16.55
C VAL A 57 -1.47 6.71 -17.08
N GLY A 58 -1.33 6.66 -18.40
CA GLY A 58 -0.13 6.26 -19.12
C GLY A 58 0.80 7.42 -19.46
N GLY A 59 1.79 7.11 -20.34
CA GLY A 59 2.73 8.07 -20.90
C GLY A 59 4.09 8.09 -20.18
N ILE A 60 4.93 9.08 -20.52
CA ILE A 60 6.30 9.20 -20.03
C ILE A 60 6.32 9.29 -18.50
N LYS A 61 7.09 8.42 -17.86
CA LYS A 61 7.15 8.25 -16.38
C LYS A 61 7.36 9.57 -15.63
N LEU A 62 8.23 10.44 -16.13
CA LEU A 62 8.53 11.73 -15.49
C LEU A 62 7.36 12.71 -15.53
N LEU A 63 6.56 12.68 -16.60
CA LEU A 63 5.41 13.57 -16.81
C LEU A 63 4.10 13.00 -16.30
N ARG A 64 4.02 11.69 -16.07
CA ARG A 64 2.81 10.98 -15.68
C ARG A 64 2.16 11.56 -14.42
N LYS A 65 2.95 11.92 -13.40
CA LYS A 65 2.42 12.52 -12.17
C LYS A 65 1.71 13.86 -12.42
N PHE A 66 2.22 14.68 -13.33
CA PHE A 66 1.60 15.97 -13.69
C PHE A 66 0.31 15.76 -14.50
N ARG A 67 0.38 14.84 -15.48
CA ARG A 67 -0.81 14.48 -16.28
C ARG A 67 -1.90 13.90 -15.38
N LYS A 68 -1.56 12.98 -14.46
CA LYS A 68 -2.53 12.43 -13.50
C LYS A 68 -3.13 13.54 -12.62
N ALA A 69 -2.32 14.44 -12.10
CA ALA A 69 -2.81 15.56 -11.31
C ALA A 69 -3.73 16.49 -12.12
N GLN A 70 -3.41 16.74 -13.39
CA GLN A 70 -4.27 17.52 -14.28
C GLN A 70 -5.63 16.85 -14.46
N LEU A 71 -5.67 15.58 -14.83
CA LEU A 71 -6.91 14.82 -15.01
C LEU A 71 -7.77 14.82 -13.73
N ILE A 72 -7.14 14.63 -12.57
CA ILE A 72 -7.85 14.68 -11.29
C ILE A 72 -8.40 16.07 -11.00
N ASN A 73 -7.62 17.14 -11.24
CA ASN A 73 -8.10 18.51 -11.03
C ASN A 73 -9.26 18.87 -11.96
N GLU A 74 -9.25 18.41 -13.21
CA GLU A 74 -10.34 18.55 -14.17
C GLU A 74 -11.57 17.79 -13.69
N PHE A 75 -11.39 16.52 -13.31
CA PHE A 75 -12.47 15.70 -12.79
C PHE A 75 -13.15 16.31 -11.55
N ILE A 76 -12.37 16.88 -10.61
CA ILE A 76 -12.91 17.54 -9.40
C ILE A 76 -13.72 18.78 -9.72
N ARG A 77 -13.42 19.50 -10.79
CA ARG A 77 -14.18 20.68 -11.22
C ARG A 77 -15.56 20.31 -11.79
N GLU A 78 -15.63 19.16 -12.44
CA GLU A 78 -16.85 18.70 -13.13
C GLU A 78 -17.74 17.81 -12.24
N ASN A 79 -17.20 17.29 -11.15
CA ASN A 79 -17.88 16.29 -10.33
C ASN A 79 -17.93 16.67 -8.85
N LYS A 80 -18.99 16.22 -8.15
CA LYS A 80 -19.14 16.39 -6.71
C LYS A 80 -18.25 15.41 -5.95
N VAL A 81 -16.99 15.79 -5.72
CA VAL A 81 -16.02 15.03 -4.94
C VAL A 81 -16.08 15.45 -3.47
N HIS A 82 -16.20 14.48 -2.56
CA HIS A 82 -16.25 14.70 -1.11
C HIS A 82 -14.85 14.68 -0.47
N GLY A 83 -13.96 13.82 -0.96
CA GLY A 83 -12.60 13.68 -0.43
C GLY A 83 -11.71 12.82 -1.31
N ILE A 84 -10.42 12.85 -1.00
CA ILE A 84 -9.37 12.19 -1.74
C ILE A 84 -8.55 11.34 -0.77
N ILE A 85 -8.31 10.08 -1.11
CA ILE A 85 -7.46 9.15 -0.37
C ILE A 85 -6.26 8.80 -1.26
N ALA A 86 -5.06 8.91 -0.73
CA ALA A 86 -3.85 8.60 -1.48
C ALA A 86 -2.93 7.64 -0.70
N ASP A 87 -2.30 6.75 -1.44
CA ASP A 87 -1.31 5.78 -0.95
C ASP A 87 0.05 6.39 -0.66
N HIS A 88 0.30 7.61 -1.16
CA HIS A 88 1.62 8.21 -1.15
C HIS A 88 1.53 9.73 -1.27
N TRP A 89 2.35 10.46 -0.53
CA TRP A 89 2.38 11.93 -0.58
C TRP A 89 2.58 12.50 -2.00
N LYS A 90 3.37 11.83 -2.87
CA LYS A 90 3.56 12.27 -4.27
C LYS A 90 2.29 12.22 -5.10
N SER A 91 1.34 11.39 -4.72
CA SER A 91 0.03 11.32 -5.38
C SER A 91 -0.83 12.57 -5.12
N LEU A 92 -0.51 13.32 -4.07
CA LEU A 92 -1.19 14.57 -3.69
C LEU A 92 -0.41 15.83 -4.06
N GLU A 93 0.89 15.72 -4.35
CA GLU A 93 1.83 16.85 -4.46
C GLU A 93 1.41 17.94 -5.47
N HIS A 94 0.75 17.55 -6.55
CA HIS A 94 0.36 18.49 -7.63
C HIS A 94 -1.14 18.71 -7.72
N LEU A 95 -1.92 18.24 -6.73
CA LEU A 95 -3.36 18.47 -6.70
C LEU A 95 -3.67 19.89 -6.22
N LYS A 96 -4.40 20.63 -7.06
CA LYS A 96 -4.84 22.01 -6.78
C LYS A 96 -6.32 21.99 -6.36
N THR A 97 -6.62 21.59 -5.14
CA THR A 97 -7.98 21.48 -4.64
C THR A 97 -8.04 21.69 -3.13
N ASN A 98 -9.16 22.26 -2.68
CA ASN A 98 -9.51 22.43 -1.26
C ASN A 98 -10.29 21.23 -0.69
N LYS A 99 -10.51 20.16 -1.46
CA LYS A 99 -11.17 18.96 -0.98
C LYS A 99 -10.32 18.30 0.12
N LYS A 100 -10.99 17.72 1.11
CA LYS A 100 -10.32 16.97 2.19
C LYS A 100 -9.46 15.84 1.63
N LYS A 101 -8.25 15.72 2.17
CA LYS A 101 -7.27 14.74 1.71
C LYS A 101 -6.81 13.86 2.87
N ILE A 102 -6.76 12.57 2.63
CA ILE A 102 -6.18 11.56 3.51
C ILE A 102 -4.97 10.97 2.78
N CYS A 103 -3.84 10.92 3.44
CA CYS A 103 -2.65 10.27 2.91
C CYS A 103 -2.23 9.10 3.80
N LEU A 104 -2.11 7.93 3.21
CA LEU A 104 -1.51 6.78 3.88
C LEU A 104 0.01 6.91 3.81
N ILE A 105 0.69 6.61 4.92
CA ILE A 105 2.15 6.57 4.99
C ILE A 105 2.63 5.22 5.54
N HIS A 106 3.75 4.72 4.96
CA HIS A 106 4.26 3.37 5.20
C HIS A 106 5.71 3.34 5.68
N GLY A 107 6.33 4.52 5.82
CA GLY A 107 7.67 4.74 6.37
C GLY A 107 8.75 4.98 5.32
N LYS A 108 8.95 4.07 4.36
CA LYS A 108 10.06 4.19 3.39
C LYS A 108 9.96 5.46 2.53
N GLU A 109 8.77 5.81 2.08
CA GLU A 109 8.52 6.93 1.16
C GLU A 109 8.64 8.31 1.82
N ILE A 110 8.62 8.37 3.15
CA ILE A 110 8.81 9.61 3.91
C ILE A 110 10.21 9.70 4.53
N ASN A 111 10.94 8.57 4.62
CA ASN A 111 12.23 8.49 5.29
C ASN A 111 13.34 9.14 4.45
N HIS A 112 13.39 10.46 4.51
CA HIS A 112 14.42 11.28 3.88
C HIS A 112 15.14 12.11 4.95
N GLU A 113 16.44 12.27 4.79
CA GLU A 113 17.26 13.08 5.70
C GLU A 113 16.67 14.49 5.85
N LYS A 114 16.61 14.97 7.11
CA LYS A 114 16.06 16.29 7.43
C LYS A 114 16.79 17.41 6.66
N GLY A 115 16.02 18.38 6.19
CA GLY A 115 16.54 19.54 5.46
C GLY A 115 16.79 19.30 3.98
N THR A 116 16.78 18.06 3.51
CA THR A 116 16.89 17.75 2.07
C THR A 116 15.68 18.26 1.28
N SER A 117 15.83 18.44 -0.02
CA SER A 117 14.74 18.86 -0.90
C SER A 117 13.57 17.89 -0.87
N LEU A 118 13.83 16.58 -0.75
CA LEU A 118 12.78 15.57 -0.62
C LEU A 118 12.05 15.66 0.72
N ASN A 119 12.76 15.84 1.83
CA ASN A 119 12.14 16.04 3.14
C ASN A 119 11.25 17.29 3.14
N LYS A 120 11.74 18.42 2.62
CA LYS A 120 10.95 19.66 2.50
C LYS A 120 9.64 19.44 1.71
N ARG A 121 9.72 18.72 0.58
CA ARG A 121 8.52 18.39 -0.24
C ARG A 121 7.54 17.49 0.50
N VAL A 122 8.03 16.45 1.22
CA VAL A 122 7.19 15.61 2.08
C VAL A 122 6.44 16.47 3.10
N LEU A 123 7.16 17.33 3.82
CA LEU A 123 6.56 18.20 4.84
C LEU A 123 5.57 19.19 4.24
N GLN A 124 5.90 19.77 3.08
CA GLN A 124 4.99 20.68 2.36
C GLN A 124 3.67 19.99 2.04
N VAL A 125 3.68 18.75 1.58
CA VAL A 125 2.45 18.02 1.27
C VAL A 125 1.73 17.59 2.53
N LEU A 126 2.41 16.85 3.42
CA LEU A 126 1.77 16.23 4.59
C LEU A 126 1.27 17.24 5.61
N ASN A 127 1.95 18.37 5.81
CA ASN A 127 1.48 19.42 6.72
C ASN A 127 0.34 20.29 6.15
N ASN A 128 0.00 20.13 4.86
CA ASN A 128 -1.09 20.84 4.18
C ASN A 128 -2.31 19.97 3.86
N ILE A 129 -2.37 18.75 4.39
CA ILE A 129 -3.55 17.88 4.29
C ILE A 129 -4.22 17.70 5.65
N GLU A 130 -5.44 17.19 5.65
CA GLU A 130 -6.25 17.11 6.86
C GLU A 130 -5.86 15.93 7.73
N THR A 131 -5.67 14.75 7.14
CA THR A 131 -5.44 13.52 7.88
C THR A 131 -4.32 12.68 7.25
N ILE A 132 -3.44 12.20 8.08
CA ILE A 132 -2.37 11.27 7.72
C ILE A 132 -2.63 9.96 8.46
N VAL A 133 -2.69 8.86 7.73
CA VAL A 133 -2.84 7.53 8.29
C VAL A 133 -1.49 6.82 8.25
N ALA A 134 -0.89 6.63 9.41
CA ALA A 134 0.32 5.82 9.56
C ALA A 134 -0.04 4.35 9.77
N ASN A 135 0.66 3.46 9.07
CA ASN A 135 0.42 2.02 9.16
C ASN A 135 0.93 1.37 10.46
N SER A 136 1.62 2.13 11.31
CA SER A 136 2.15 1.66 12.61
C SER A 136 2.59 2.84 13.48
N GLU A 137 2.74 2.61 14.80
CA GLU A 137 3.35 3.61 15.71
C GLU A 137 4.79 3.95 15.29
N TYR A 138 5.55 2.98 14.77
CA TYR A 138 6.88 3.25 14.22
C TYR A 138 6.83 4.30 13.10
N THR A 139 5.93 4.14 12.13
CA THR A 139 5.77 5.09 11.01
C THR A 139 5.30 6.46 11.47
N LYS A 140 4.38 6.52 12.44
CA LYS A 140 3.95 7.76 13.07
C LYS A 140 5.12 8.49 13.72
N ASN A 141 5.89 7.79 14.56
CA ASN A 141 7.03 8.37 15.26
C ASN A 141 8.12 8.84 14.28
N LEU A 142 8.36 8.09 13.21
CA LEU A 142 9.24 8.50 12.11
C LEU A 142 8.73 9.79 11.47
N ALA A 143 7.45 9.89 11.13
CA ALA A 143 6.88 11.09 10.52
C ALA A 143 7.04 12.32 11.44
N ILE A 144 6.74 12.18 12.73
CA ILE A 144 6.93 13.24 13.73
C ILE A 144 8.40 13.65 13.82
N SER A 145 9.31 12.69 13.89
CA SER A 145 10.75 12.96 13.94
C SER A 145 11.26 13.72 12.72
N LEU A 146 10.62 13.58 11.57
CA LEU A 146 10.92 14.28 10.33
C LEU A 146 10.31 15.69 10.24
N GLY A 147 9.37 16.05 11.14
CA GLY A 147 8.73 17.36 11.20
C GLY A 147 7.27 17.40 10.75
N VAL A 148 6.62 16.25 10.60
CA VAL A 148 5.17 16.18 10.35
C VAL A 148 4.41 16.50 11.64
N LYS A 149 3.35 17.31 11.54
CA LYS A 149 2.53 17.72 12.69
C LYS A 149 1.79 16.52 13.29
N GLN A 150 2.05 16.23 14.56
CA GLN A 150 1.50 15.07 15.27
C GLN A 150 -0.03 15.03 15.28
N ASN A 151 -0.68 16.17 15.46
CA ASN A 151 -2.14 16.27 15.54
C ASN A 151 -2.88 15.91 14.24
N LYS A 152 -2.14 15.69 13.15
CA LYS A 152 -2.69 15.24 11.86
C LYS A 152 -2.56 13.74 11.64
N ILE A 153 -1.81 13.04 12.50
CA ILE A 153 -1.45 11.63 12.29
C ILE A 153 -2.31 10.75 13.19
N ILE A 154 -3.01 9.82 12.57
CA ILE A 154 -3.65 8.68 13.24
C ILE A 154 -2.95 7.39 12.83
N VAL A 155 -2.99 6.38 13.70
CA VAL A 155 -2.45 5.05 13.39
C VAL A 155 -3.61 4.12 13.09
N ILE A 156 -3.56 3.51 11.91
CA ILE A 156 -4.46 2.43 11.53
C ILE A 156 -3.58 1.33 10.96
N ASN A 157 -3.48 0.23 11.67
CA ASN A 157 -2.73 -0.93 11.20
C ASN A 157 -3.45 -1.54 9.99
N PRO A 158 -2.71 -1.94 8.94
CA PRO A 158 -3.30 -2.62 7.81
C PRO A 158 -4.08 -3.86 8.25
N GLY A 159 -5.27 -4.03 7.72
CA GLY A 159 -6.04 -5.26 7.86
C GLY A 159 -5.39 -6.42 7.10
N VAL A 160 -5.86 -7.60 7.39
CA VAL A 160 -5.58 -8.82 6.63
C VAL A 160 -6.89 -9.34 6.03
N ASP A 161 -6.79 -9.97 4.89
CA ASP A 161 -7.95 -10.62 4.29
C ASP A 161 -8.45 -11.76 5.19
N PRO A 162 -9.76 -12.04 5.20
CA PRO A 162 -10.29 -13.21 5.88
C PRO A 162 -9.57 -14.48 5.42
N VAL A 163 -9.32 -15.38 6.36
CA VAL A 163 -8.74 -16.67 6.01
C VAL A 163 -9.80 -17.47 5.26
N GLU A 164 -9.53 -17.80 4.01
CA GLU A 164 -10.35 -18.72 3.25
C GLU A 164 -10.17 -20.15 3.80
N GLU A 165 -11.25 -20.89 3.88
CA GLU A 165 -11.18 -22.32 4.23
C GLU A 165 -10.44 -23.06 3.12
N LEU A 166 -9.32 -23.70 3.48
CA LEU A 166 -8.60 -24.56 2.56
C LEU A 166 -9.39 -25.86 2.34
N ASP A 167 -9.35 -26.34 1.10
CA ASP A 167 -9.95 -27.64 0.82
C ASP A 167 -9.23 -28.76 1.60
N LYS A 168 -10.02 -29.74 2.06
CA LYS A 168 -9.52 -30.84 2.89
C LYS A 168 -8.38 -31.60 2.24
N LYS A 169 -8.41 -31.78 0.93
CA LYS A 169 -7.37 -32.51 0.18
C LYS A 169 -6.02 -31.77 0.22
N THR A 170 -6.03 -30.44 0.17
CA THR A 170 -4.83 -29.62 0.32
C THR A 170 -4.27 -29.69 1.76
N LEU A 171 -5.17 -29.61 2.76
CA LEU A 171 -4.77 -29.77 4.17
C LEU A 171 -4.14 -31.12 4.44
N ASP A 172 -4.76 -32.22 3.98
CA ASP A 172 -4.25 -33.57 4.15
C ASP A 172 -2.87 -33.75 3.50
N LYS A 173 -2.64 -33.15 2.32
CA LYS A 173 -1.32 -33.17 1.67
C LYS A 173 -0.25 -32.45 2.50
N VAL A 174 -0.56 -31.26 3.02
CA VAL A 174 0.36 -30.48 3.84
C VAL A 174 0.63 -31.21 5.15
N GLU A 175 -0.37 -31.75 5.84
CA GLU A 175 -0.19 -32.50 7.08
C GLU A 175 0.65 -33.77 6.86
N ASN A 176 0.45 -34.49 5.78
CA ASN A 176 1.29 -35.66 5.44
C ASN A 176 2.73 -35.26 5.17
N LEU A 177 2.98 -34.14 4.48
CA LEU A 177 4.32 -33.61 4.21
C LEU A 177 5.04 -33.21 5.52
N LEU A 178 4.28 -32.62 6.46
CA LEU A 178 4.80 -32.12 7.73
C LEU A 178 4.72 -33.12 8.89
N LYS A 179 4.25 -34.33 8.62
CA LYS A 179 4.12 -35.40 9.63
C LYS A 179 5.47 -35.64 10.34
N HIS A 180 5.42 -35.67 11.66
CA HIS A 180 6.62 -35.83 12.52
C HIS A 180 7.65 -34.67 12.42
N LYS A 181 7.31 -33.56 11.78
CA LYS A 181 8.17 -32.35 11.73
C LYS A 181 7.75 -31.35 12.81
N SER A 182 8.70 -30.98 13.67
CA SER A 182 8.49 -30.01 14.74
C SER A 182 9.84 -29.45 15.24
N PRO A 183 9.97 -28.16 15.53
CA PRO A 183 9.00 -27.11 15.20
C PRO A 183 8.87 -26.87 13.69
N ARG A 184 7.74 -26.28 13.27
CA ARG A 184 7.49 -25.91 11.87
C ARG A 184 7.73 -24.41 11.69
N LEU A 185 8.61 -24.04 10.77
CA LEU A 185 8.94 -22.65 10.46
C LEU A 185 8.49 -22.32 9.03
N ILE A 186 7.94 -21.14 8.84
CA ILE A 186 7.57 -20.65 7.53
C ILE A 186 8.16 -19.25 7.30
N THR A 187 8.70 -19.03 6.10
CA THR A 187 9.13 -17.71 5.65
C THR A 187 8.44 -17.38 4.33
N VAL A 188 7.56 -16.39 4.36
CA VAL A 188 6.83 -15.92 3.17
C VAL A 188 7.26 -14.49 2.85
N SER A 189 8.09 -14.31 1.83
CA SER A 189 8.49 -12.98 1.40
C SER A 189 9.10 -13.00 -0.02
N ARG A 190 9.22 -11.82 -0.63
CA ARG A 190 9.95 -11.68 -1.90
C ARG A 190 11.44 -11.95 -1.71
N PHE A 191 12.12 -12.44 -2.75
CA PHE A 191 13.58 -12.51 -2.78
C PHE A 191 14.14 -11.08 -2.89
N ASP A 192 14.37 -10.46 -1.72
CA ASP A 192 14.92 -9.11 -1.59
C ASP A 192 16.00 -9.18 -0.49
N LYS A 193 17.14 -8.55 -0.73
CA LYS A 193 18.28 -8.53 0.21
C LYS A 193 17.88 -8.13 1.64
N ARG A 194 16.89 -7.22 1.78
CA ARG A 194 16.37 -6.79 3.08
C ARG A 194 15.59 -7.89 3.84
N LYS A 195 15.10 -8.93 3.12
CA LYS A 195 14.40 -10.07 3.73
C LYS A 195 15.35 -11.11 4.29
N ASN A 196 16.63 -11.02 3.89
CA ASN A 196 17.74 -11.71 4.51
C ASN A 196 17.56 -13.26 4.59
N HIS A 197 17.07 -13.83 3.50
CA HIS A 197 16.81 -15.29 3.40
C HIS A 197 18.05 -16.13 3.75
N GLU A 198 19.24 -15.64 3.39
CA GLU A 198 20.50 -16.32 3.73
C GLU A 198 20.64 -16.55 5.24
N LYS A 199 20.42 -15.51 6.06
CA LYS A 199 20.48 -15.65 7.52
C LYS A 199 19.37 -16.55 8.08
N VAL A 200 18.20 -16.59 7.46
CA VAL A 200 17.14 -17.53 7.85
C VAL A 200 17.59 -18.96 7.61
N ILE A 201 18.18 -19.25 6.44
CA ILE A 201 18.72 -20.59 6.11
C ILE A 201 19.86 -20.97 7.07
N MET A 202 20.77 -20.04 7.36
CA MET A 202 21.86 -20.28 8.32
C MET A 202 21.32 -20.55 9.73
N ALA A 203 20.32 -19.80 10.18
CA ALA A 203 19.66 -20.01 11.46
C ALA A 203 18.99 -21.41 11.52
N LEU A 204 18.31 -21.82 10.45
CA LEU A 204 17.72 -23.15 10.36
C LEU A 204 18.77 -24.26 10.47
N ARG A 205 19.95 -24.08 9.85
CA ARG A 205 21.07 -25.03 9.97
C ARG A 205 21.48 -25.21 11.43
N ASN A 206 21.59 -24.12 12.20
CA ASN A 206 21.96 -24.20 13.62
C ASN A 206 20.83 -24.81 14.45
N LEU A 207 19.57 -24.48 14.17
CA LEU A 207 18.42 -25.02 14.86
C LEU A 207 18.26 -26.53 14.65
N LYS A 208 18.67 -27.08 13.50
CA LYS A 208 18.65 -28.53 13.24
C LYS A 208 19.56 -29.34 14.19
N GLN A 209 20.56 -28.71 14.77
CA GLN A 209 21.40 -29.39 15.80
C GLN A 209 20.64 -29.57 17.10
N ILE A 210 19.70 -28.69 17.42
CA ILE A 210 18.89 -28.71 18.65
C ILE A 210 17.56 -29.44 18.41
N TYR A 211 17.00 -29.23 17.23
CA TYR A 211 15.71 -29.80 16.80
C TYR A 211 15.88 -30.59 15.50
N PRO A 212 16.29 -31.84 15.52
CA PRO A 212 16.57 -32.64 14.30
C PRO A 212 15.36 -32.74 13.35
N SER A 213 14.14 -32.71 13.87
CA SER A 213 12.87 -32.79 13.12
C SER A 213 12.33 -31.46 12.65
N ILE A 214 13.03 -30.33 12.85
CA ILE A 214 12.61 -29.01 12.40
C ILE A 214 12.49 -28.93 10.87
N ILE A 215 11.47 -28.27 10.38
CA ILE A 215 11.24 -27.96 8.98
C ILE A 215 10.93 -26.48 8.80
#